data_42f1e1f2cec9e1d7aa91e730ee62ebd7
#
_entry.id   42f1e1f2cec9e1d7aa91e730ee62ebd7
#
_cell.length_a   1.000
_cell.length_b   1.000
_cell.length_c   1.000
_cell.angle_alpha   90.00
_cell.angle_beta   90.00
_cell.angle_gamma   90.00
#
_symmetry.space_group_name_H-M   'P 1'
#
loop_
_entity.id
_entity.type
_entity.pdbx_description
1 polymer ?
#
loop_
_entity_poly.entity_id
_entity_poly.type
_entity_poly.pdbx_seq_one_letter_code
_entity_poly.pdbx_strand_id
1 'polypeptide(L)'
;MIAHIFGEIQEKFGTNGLIVDVNGVGYEMLVPAPDFESVNLGEKRKFYTYHQVRENAEELYGFSSLAAKKLFELLTSVQGIGPKAGIAILSLAETEEVRNVIANADIGFIAKASGIGKKSAERVIVDLRDKVGAPSKYGASEVKIKKSQNEPDEALDALIALGFPLKEATVALEKVDPELPVEERIKLALKN
;
A
#
# COMPACT_ATOMS: atom_id res chain seq x y z
N MET A 1 13.95 15.02 0.53
CA MET A 1 12.86 14.01 0.50
C MET A 1 13.44 12.63 0.77
N ILE A 2 12.84 11.85 1.68
CA ILE A 2 13.24 10.47 1.98
C ILE A 2 12.33 9.55 1.17
N ALA A 3 12.89 8.78 0.22
CA ALA A 3 12.12 7.97 -0.74
C ALA A 3 11.92 6.52 -0.26
N HIS A 4 12.86 5.99 0.51
CA HIS A 4 12.79 4.71 1.18
C HIS A 4 13.73 4.68 2.38
N ILE A 5 13.47 3.77 3.30
CA ILE A 5 14.33 3.45 4.44
C ILE A 5 14.57 1.94 4.44
N PHE A 6 15.83 1.52 4.64
CA PHE A 6 16.21 0.14 4.89
C PHE A 6 17.02 0.10 6.18
N GLY A 7 16.50 -0.56 7.20
CA GLY A 7 17.13 -0.60 8.52
C GLY A 7 16.50 -1.65 9.41
N GLU A 8 16.93 -1.68 10.66
CA GLU A 8 16.49 -2.59 11.70
C GLU A 8 15.33 -1.97 12.49
N ILE A 9 14.27 -2.75 12.73
CA ILE A 9 13.13 -2.32 13.55
C ILE A 9 13.55 -2.32 15.01
N GLN A 10 13.76 -1.14 15.59
CA GLN A 10 14.17 -0.99 16.98
C GLN A 10 12.99 -0.94 17.94
N GLU A 11 11.93 -0.24 17.56
CA GLU A 11 10.77 -0.07 18.42
C GLU A 11 9.46 -0.12 17.62
N LYS A 12 8.42 -0.61 18.32
CA LYS A 12 7.01 -0.51 17.88
C LYS A 12 6.26 0.30 18.94
N PHE A 13 5.54 1.33 18.54
CA PHE A 13 4.78 2.16 19.47
C PHE A 13 3.38 2.50 18.98
N GLY A 14 2.48 2.73 19.92
CA GLY A 14 1.06 2.95 19.58
C GLY A 14 0.47 1.76 18.83
N THR A 15 -0.33 2.05 17.80
CA THR A 15 -1.01 1.05 16.98
C THR A 15 -0.41 0.89 15.59
N ASN A 16 0.53 1.77 15.19
CA ASN A 16 1.05 1.83 13.83
C ASN A 16 2.37 2.61 13.69
N GLY A 17 3.06 2.88 14.81
CA GLY A 17 4.33 3.59 14.81
C GLY A 17 5.53 2.66 14.89
N LEU A 18 6.54 2.90 14.05
CA LEU A 18 7.82 2.18 14.05
C LEU A 18 8.98 3.17 14.20
N ILE A 19 10.04 2.72 14.90
CA ILE A 19 11.36 3.33 14.83
C ILE A 19 12.28 2.36 14.11
N VAL A 20 12.84 2.83 12.99
CA VAL A 20 13.77 2.05 12.16
C VAL A 20 15.15 2.67 12.26
N ASP A 21 16.10 1.90 12.78
CA ASP A 21 17.51 2.30 12.88
C ASP A 21 18.21 2.10 11.52
N VAL A 22 18.85 3.15 11.06
CA VAL A 22 19.73 3.13 9.88
C VAL A 22 21.10 3.64 10.31
N ASN A 23 21.98 2.72 10.64
CA ASN A 23 23.37 3.02 11.04
C ASN A 23 23.47 4.01 12.22
N GLY A 24 22.64 3.85 13.25
CA GLY A 24 22.62 4.67 14.44
C GLY A 24 21.73 5.91 14.37
N VAL A 25 20.97 6.07 13.28
CA VAL A 25 19.93 7.10 13.16
C VAL A 25 18.55 6.43 13.20
N GLY A 26 17.76 6.71 14.23
CA GLY A 26 16.38 6.22 14.35
C GLY A 26 15.41 7.10 13.56
N TYR A 27 14.70 6.50 12.59
CA TYR A 27 13.63 7.15 11.84
C TYR A 27 12.28 6.71 12.38
N GLU A 28 11.52 7.68 12.92
CA GLU A 28 10.13 7.45 13.30
C GLU A 28 9.24 7.49 12.06
N MET A 29 8.37 6.49 11.88
CA MET A 29 7.40 6.46 10.80
C MET A 29 6.08 5.84 11.21
N LEU A 30 5.00 6.23 10.55
CA LEU A 30 3.68 5.61 10.66
C LEU A 30 3.46 4.67 9.47
N VAL A 31 2.95 3.48 9.74
CA VAL A 31 2.70 2.44 8.73
C VAL A 31 1.25 1.96 8.80
N PRO A 32 0.67 1.36 7.75
CA PRO A 32 -0.61 0.66 7.83
C PRO A 32 -0.58 -0.50 8.84
N ALA A 33 -1.72 -0.85 9.42
CA ALA A 33 -1.80 -1.93 10.39
C ALA A 33 -1.28 -3.28 9.88
N PRO A 34 -1.55 -3.74 8.64
CA PRO A 34 -0.95 -4.97 8.12
C PRO A 34 0.58 -4.93 8.11
N ASP A 35 1.17 -3.81 7.70
CA ASP A 35 2.63 -3.61 7.72
C ASP A 35 3.17 -3.63 9.16
N PHE A 36 2.47 -2.97 10.10
CA PHE A 36 2.84 -2.96 11.50
C PHE A 36 2.80 -4.35 12.15
N GLU A 37 1.78 -5.13 11.82
CA GLU A 37 1.61 -6.49 12.35
C GLU A 37 2.63 -7.48 11.77
N SER A 38 3.04 -7.27 10.51
CA SER A 38 3.94 -8.16 9.78
C SER A 38 5.41 -8.08 10.21
N VAL A 39 5.83 -7.03 10.94
CA VAL A 39 7.23 -6.82 11.33
C VAL A 39 7.52 -7.20 12.77
N ASN A 40 8.74 -7.68 13.01
CA ASN A 40 9.25 -8.02 14.34
C ASN A 40 10.40 -7.09 14.74
N LEU A 41 10.59 -6.90 16.05
CA LEU A 41 11.76 -6.19 16.58
C LEU A 41 13.06 -6.92 16.20
N GLY A 42 14.09 -6.14 15.82
CA GLY A 42 15.39 -6.66 15.36
C GLY A 42 15.40 -7.12 13.89
N GLU A 43 14.25 -7.15 13.22
CA GLU A 43 14.16 -7.47 11.79
C GLU A 43 14.68 -6.33 10.92
N LYS A 44 15.48 -6.64 9.89
CA LYS A 44 15.84 -5.64 8.87
C LYS A 44 14.84 -5.65 7.74
N ARG A 45 14.25 -4.49 7.48
CA ARG A 45 13.22 -4.35 6.46
C ARG A 45 13.36 -3.05 5.67
N LYS A 46 12.92 -3.09 4.41
CA LYS A 46 12.78 -1.93 3.55
C LYS A 46 11.35 -1.40 3.59
N PHE A 47 11.22 -0.08 3.75
CA PHE A 47 9.97 0.63 3.59
C PHE A 47 10.12 1.69 2.50
N TYR A 48 9.18 1.75 1.59
CA TYR A 48 8.99 2.89 0.69
C TYR A 48 8.31 4.00 1.48
N THR A 49 8.82 5.22 1.42
CA THR A 49 8.35 6.29 2.29
C THR A 49 7.66 7.42 1.53
N TYR A 50 6.64 7.97 2.14
CA TYR A 50 6.07 9.26 1.81
C TYR A 50 6.52 10.25 2.90
N HIS A 51 7.34 11.23 2.51
CA HIS A 51 7.88 12.24 3.41
C HIS A 51 7.02 13.50 3.29
N GLN A 52 6.25 13.80 4.32
CA GLN A 52 5.47 15.01 4.42
C GLN A 52 6.24 16.05 5.22
N VAL A 53 6.49 17.19 4.58
CA VAL A 53 7.13 18.36 5.22
C VAL A 53 6.10 19.48 5.29
N ARG A 54 5.89 20.02 6.49
CA ARG A 54 5.06 21.19 6.77
C ARG A 54 5.89 22.20 7.54
N GLU A 55 5.40 23.42 7.65
CA GLU A 55 6.11 24.49 8.36
C GLU A 55 6.53 24.10 9.80
N ASN A 56 5.70 23.34 10.50
CA ASN A 56 5.90 23.00 11.92
C ASN A 56 6.03 21.49 12.18
N ALA A 57 6.13 20.65 11.15
CA ALA A 57 6.23 19.20 11.34
C ALA A 57 6.81 18.50 10.11
N GLU A 58 7.62 17.48 10.38
CA GLU A 58 8.05 16.49 9.38
C GLU A 58 7.52 15.12 9.80
N GLU A 59 6.82 14.45 8.91
CA GLU A 59 6.22 13.14 9.16
C GLU A 59 6.62 12.16 8.07
N LEU A 60 7.00 10.93 8.46
CA LEU A 60 7.26 9.84 7.55
C LEU A 60 6.13 8.81 7.61
N TYR A 61 5.70 8.39 6.46
CA TYR A 61 4.75 7.31 6.28
C TYR A 61 5.45 6.19 5.50
N GLY A 62 5.49 4.98 6.07
CA GLY A 62 6.21 3.84 5.51
C GLY A 62 5.25 2.78 4.95
N PHE A 63 5.66 2.12 3.87
CA PHE A 63 4.89 1.10 3.17
C PHE A 63 5.81 -0.05 2.76
N SER A 64 5.37 -1.29 2.93
CA SER A 64 6.13 -2.48 2.54
C SER A 64 6.30 -2.61 1.03
N SER A 65 5.41 -1.99 0.22
CA SER A 65 5.43 -2.08 -1.24
C SER A 65 5.27 -0.73 -1.92
N LEU A 66 5.72 -0.61 -3.18
CA LEU A 66 5.46 0.55 -4.02
C LEU A 66 3.97 0.68 -4.35
N ALA A 67 3.26 -0.44 -4.51
CA ALA A 67 1.83 -0.45 -4.74
C ALA A 67 1.06 0.19 -3.58
N ALA A 68 1.40 -0.16 -2.31
CA ALA A 68 0.83 0.45 -1.13
C ALA A 68 1.11 1.95 -1.05
N LYS A 69 2.36 2.37 -1.32
CA LYS A 69 2.72 3.78 -1.39
C LYS A 69 1.93 4.53 -2.47
N LYS A 70 1.79 3.95 -3.66
CA LYS A 70 1.01 4.56 -4.75
C LYS A 70 -0.47 4.68 -4.43
N LEU A 71 -1.05 3.66 -3.79
CA LEU A 71 -2.43 3.71 -3.33
C LEU A 71 -2.61 4.81 -2.26
N PHE A 72 -1.65 4.94 -1.33
CA PHE A 72 -1.65 6.03 -0.35
C PHE A 72 -1.57 7.42 -1.01
N GLU A 73 -0.72 7.61 -2.02
CA GLU A 73 -0.61 8.86 -2.77
C GLU A 73 -1.94 9.19 -3.48
N LEU A 74 -2.62 8.19 -4.05
CA LEU A 74 -3.95 8.35 -4.63
C LEU A 74 -4.98 8.74 -3.56
N LEU A 75 -5.03 8.05 -2.42
CA LEU A 75 -5.94 8.36 -1.32
C LEU A 75 -5.76 9.80 -0.83
N THR A 76 -4.51 10.24 -0.61
CA THR A 76 -4.20 11.58 -0.13
C THR A 76 -4.41 12.68 -1.17
N SER A 77 -4.56 12.34 -2.46
CA SER A 77 -4.95 13.28 -3.51
C SER A 77 -6.45 13.63 -3.48
N VAL A 78 -7.27 12.84 -2.78
CA VAL A 78 -8.71 13.10 -2.63
C VAL A 78 -8.93 14.24 -1.63
N GLN A 79 -9.72 15.23 -2.02
CA GLN A 79 -10.02 16.36 -1.15
C GLN A 79 -10.67 15.92 0.17
N GLY A 80 -10.04 16.28 1.28
CA GLY A 80 -10.50 15.94 2.63
C GLY A 80 -9.91 14.64 3.19
N ILE A 81 -9.07 13.95 2.42
CA ILE A 81 -8.31 12.78 2.88
C ILE A 81 -6.86 13.21 3.11
N GLY A 82 -6.50 13.40 4.35
CA GLY A 82 -5.10 13.66 4.75
C GLY A 82 -4.34 12.35 5.00
N PRO A 83 -3.02 12.43 5.26
CA PRO A 83 -2.19 11.25 5.47
C PRO A 83 -2.66 10.31 6.57
N LYS A 84 -3.12 10.84 7.71
CA LYS A 84 -3.67 10.01 8.81
C LYS A 84 -4.90 9.22 8.37
N ALA A 85 -5.78 9.85 7.58
CA ALA A 85 -6.95 9.21 7.00
C ALA A 85 -6.55 8.16 5.94
N GLY A 86 -5.54 8.46 5.12
CA GLY A 86 -4.97 7.52 4.15
C GLY A 86 -4.42 6.25 4.83
N ILE A 87 -3.64 6.40 5.90
CA ILE A 87 -3.16 5.27 6.72
C ILE A 87 -4.33 4.49 7.33
N ALA A 88 -5.35 5.18 7.87
CA ALA A 88 -6.52 4.52 8.46
C ALA A 88 -7.29 3.67 7.42
N ILE A 89 -7.40 4.13 6.17
CA ILE A 89 -8.01 3.34 5.09
C ILE A 89 -7.15 2.13 4.74
N LEU A 90 -5.83 2.30 4.57
CA LEU A 90 -4.89 1.21 4.29
C LEU A 90 -4.74 0.23 5.46
N SER A 91 -5.16 0.60 6.65
CA SER A 91 -5.17 -0.26 7.84
C SER A 91 -6.42 -1.13 7.95
N LEU A 92 -7.40 -1.00 7.04
CA LEU A 92 -8.61 -1.83 7.05
C LEU A 92 -8.36 -3.27 6.59
N ALA A 93 -7.42 -3.45 5.66
CA ALA A 93 -7.07 -4.74 5.07
C ALA A 93 -5.75 -4.63 4.28
N GLU A 94 -5.32 -5.72 3.67
CA GLU A 94 -4.19 -5.74 2.74
C GLU A 94 -4.40 -4.79 1.55
N THR A 95 -3.30 -4.25 1.01
CA THR A 95 -3.32 -3.24 -0.06
C THR A 95 -4.21 -3.62 -1.23
N GLU A 96 -4.13 -4.87 -1.70
CA GLU A 96 -4.91 -5.36 -2.83
C GLU A 96 -6.41 -5.44 -2.50
N GLU A 97 -6.75 -5.81 -1.28
CA GLU A 97 -8.15 -5.84 -0.84
C GLU A 97 -8.73 -4.43 -0.79
N VAL A 98 -8.01 -3.46 -0.22
CA VAL A 98 -8.42 -2.04 -0.22
C VAL A 98 -8.60 -1.53 -1.64
N ARG A 99 -7.68 -1.85 -2.55
CA ARG A 99 -7.77 -1.51 -3.97
C ARG A 99 -9.03 -2.08 -4.61
N ASN A 100 -9.32 -3.37 -4.38
CA ASN A 100 -10.51 -4.05 -4.90
C ASN A 100 -11.80 -3.47 -4.34
N VAL A 101 -11.82 -3.12 -3.06
CA VAL A 101 -12.95 -2.43 -2.40
C VAL A 101 -13.26 -1.11 -3.11
N ILE A 102 -12.23 -0.30 -3.43
CA ILE A 102 -12.41 0.95 -4.17
C ILE A 102 -12.93 0.68 -5.59
N ALA A 103 -12.35 -0.29 -6.30
CA ALA A 103 -12.76 -0.65 -7.66
C ALA A 103 -14.21 -1.17 -7.72
N ASN A 104 -14.66 -1.91 -6.69
CA ASN A 104 -16.02 -2.43 -6.54
C ASN A 104 -17.02 -1.40 -5.96
N ALA A 105 -16.56 -0.20 -5.64
CA ALA A 105 -17.37 0.88 -5.07
C ALA A 105 -18.02 0.53 -3.71
N ASP A 106 -17.33 -0.22 -2.85
CA ASP A 106 -17.82 -0.52 -1.50
C ASP A 106 -17.57 0.64 -0.53
N ILE A 107 -18.48 1.61 -0.55
CA ILE A 107 -18.46 2.78 0.34
C ILE A 107 -18.52 2.35 1.81
N GLY A 108 -19.28 1.29 2.12
CA GLY A 108 -19.48 0.82 3.49
C GLY A 108 -18.19 0.30 4.11
N PHE A 109 -17.35 -0.35 3.34
CA PHE A 109 -16.04 -0.80 3.79
C PHE A 109 -15.11 0.38 4.09
N ILE A 110 -14.96 1.33 3.18
CA ILE A 110 -14.09 2.51 3.38
C ILE A 110 -14.55 3.35 4.57
N ALA A 111 -15.85 3.48 4.80
CA ALA A 111 -16.41 4.23 5.93
C ALA A 111 -16.11 3.61 7.31
N LYS A 112 -15.58 2.37 7.39
CA LYS A 112 -15.11 1.77 8.64
C LYS A 112 -13.78 2.36 9.13
N ALA A 113 -13.02 3.02 8.25
CA ALA A 113 -11.75 3.63 8.62
C ALA A 113 -11.97 4.75 9.65
N SER A 114 -11.10 4.80 10.66
CA SER A 114 -11.18 5.83 11.70
C SER A 114 -11.08 7.22 11.10
N GLY A 115 -12.00 8.09 11.47
CA GLY A 115 -12.07 9.48 10.97
C GLY A 115 -12.64 9.63 9.56
N ILE A 116 -13.13 8.55 8.93
CA ILE A 116 -13.76 8.59 7.60
C ILE A 116 -15.28 8.48 7.75
N GLY A 117 -15.96 9.57 7.43
CA GLY A 117 -17.42 9.56 7.33
C GLY A 117 -17.91 9.09 5.95
N LYS A 118 -19.22 8.79 5.85
CA LYS A 118 -19.85 8.32 4.60
C LYS A 118 -19.55 9.22 3.40
N LYS A 119 -19.65 10.55 3.56
CA LYS A 119 -19.37 11.52 2.48
C LYS A 119 -17.90 11.46 2.00
N SER A 120 -16.95 11.29 2.91
CA SER A 120 -15.52 11.13 2.56
C SER A 120 -15.29 9.81 1.85
N ALA A 121 -15.91 8.71 2.31
CA ALA A 121 -15.84 7.42 1.65
C ALA A 121 -16.43 7.45 0.23
N GLU A 122 -17.59 8.08 0.04
CA GLU A 122 -18.20 8.29 -1.28
C GLU A 122 -17.25 9.04 -2.22
N ARG A 123 -16.60 10.12 -1.73
CA ARG A 123 -15.63 10.88 -2.52
C ARG A 123 -14.40 10.03 -2.89
N VAL A 124 -13.84 9.25 -1.97
CA VAL A 124 -12.75 8.32 -2.27
C VAL A 124 -13.12 7.40 -3.43
N ILE A 125 -14.32 6.80 -3.38
CA ILE A 125 -14.80 5.92 -4.44
C ILE A 125 -14.92 6.67 -5.78
N VAL A 126 -15.60 7.81 -5.79
CA VAL A 126 -15.82 8.60 -7.02
C VAL A 126 -14.50 9.02 -7.67
N ASP A 127 -13.55 9.51 -6.87
CA ASP A 127 -12.30 10.06 -7.38
C ASP A 127 -11.28 8.98 -7.78
N LEU A 128 -11.34 7.78 -7.17
CA LEU A 128 -10.28 6.77 -7.32
C LEU A 128 -10.70 5.49 -8.06
N ARG A 129 -11.98 5.17 -8.18
CA ARG A 129 -12.46 3.93 -8.80
C ARG A 129 -11.80 3.66 -10.16
N ASP A 130 -11.71 4.68 -11.00
CA ASP A 130 -11.12 4.54 -12.34
C ASP A 130 -9.59 4.62 -12.35
N LYS A 131 -8.97 4.97 -11.22
CA LYS A 131 -7.51 5.13 -11.09
C LYS A 131 -6.82 3.91 -10.48
N VAL A 132 -7.56 3.08 -9.75
CA VAL A 132 -6.99 1.90 -9.06
C VAL A 132 -6.97 0.64 -9.93
N GLY A 133 -7.55 0.67 -11.13
CA GLY A 133 -7.69 -0.49 -12.02
C GLY A 133 -8.98 -1.27 -11.79
N ALA A 134 -9.22 -2.28 -12.61
CA ALA A 134 -10.37 -3.17 -12.47
C ALA A 134 -10.22 -4.03 -11.19
N PRO A 135 -11.35 -4.51 -10.60
CA PRO A 135 -11.29 -5.46 -9.49
C PRO A 135 -10.55 -6.71 -9.95
N SER A 136 -9.44 -7.04 -9.30
CA SER A 136 -8.74 -8.27 -9.63
C SER A 136 -9.47 -9.45 -8.99
N LYS A 137 -9.53 -10.59 -9.69
CA LYS A 137 -10.11 -11.82 -9.16
C LYS A 137 -9.28 -12.42 -8.01
N TYR A 138 -8.14 -11.83 -7.72
CA TYR A 138 -7.19 -12.27 -6.71
C TYR A 138 -7.65 -12.07 -5.26
N GLY A 139 -8.65 -11.22 -4.99
CA GLY A 139 -9.16 -10.97 -3.64
C GLY A 139 -10.54 -11.57 -3.34
N ALA A 140 -11.21 -12.17 -4.31
CA ALA A 140 -12.59 -12.61 -4.16
C ALA A 140 -12.79 -14.06 -4.59
N SER A 141 -12.10 -15.01 -3.99
CA SER A 141 -12.55 -16.42 -3.97
C SER A 141 -11.58 -17.33 -3.22
N GLU A 142 -12.14 -18.14 -2.35
CA GLU A 142 -11.67 -19.38 -1.80
C GLU A 142 -10.72 -20.19 -2.72
N VAL A 143 -9.49 -19.78 -2.86
CA VAL A 143 -8.41 -20.66 -3.30
C VAL A 143 -7.36 -20.68 -2.21
N LYS A 144 -7.35 -21.77 -1.47
CA LYS A 144 -6.29 -22.16 -0.54
C LYS A 144 -4.97 -22.25 -1.30
N ILE A 145 -4.29 -21.15 -1.51
CA ILE A 145 -2.90 -21.16 -1.92
C ILE A 145 -2.08 -20.72 -0.71
N LYS A 146 -1.39 -21.71 -0.14
CA LYS A 146 -0.37 -21.51 0.89
C LYS A 146 0.82 -20.76 0.27
N LYS A 147 0.73 -19.46 0.14
CA LYS A 147 1.88 -18.55 0.16
C LYS A 147 1.65 -17.59 1.30
N SER A 148 2.71 -17.26 2.01
CA SER A 148 2.70 -16.37 3.16
C SER A 148 1.93 -15.09 2.84
N GLN A 149 0.87 -14.83 3.59
CA GLN A 149 -0.17 -13.81 3.33
C GLN A 149 0.31 -12.36 3.44
N ASN A 150 1.62 -12.11 3.48
CA ASN A 150 2.20 -10.78 3.75
C ASN A 150 3.40 -10.42 2.85
N GLU A 151 3.63 -11.09 1.71
CA GLU A 151 4.70 -10.68 0.81
C GLU A 151 4.14 -9.78 -0.29
N PRO A 152 4.75 -8.57 -0.49
CA PRO A 152 4.39 -7.67 -1.59
C PRO A 152 4.51 -8.37 -2.94
N ASP A 153 3.63 -8.06 -3.89
CA ASP A 153 3.76 -8.56 -5.27
C ASP A 153 4.93 -7.88 -5.98
N GLU A 154 6.09 -8.55 -5.98
CA GLU A 154 7.32 -8.03 -6.58
C GLU A 154 7.18 -7.72 -8.08
N ALA A 155 6.33 -8.43 -8.84
CA ALA A 155 6.10 -8.14 -10.25
C ALA A 155 5.29 -6.83 -10.43
N LEU A 156 4.31 -6.58 -9.56
CA LEU A 156 3.57 -5.32 -9.54
C LEU A 156 4.47 -4.13 -9.17
N ASP A 157 5.27 -4.30 -8.12
CA ASP A 157 6.23 -3.28 -7.69
C ASP A 157 7.27 -2.96 -8.78
N ALA A 158 7.74 -3.98 -9.51
CA ALA A 158 8.68 -3.80 -10.62
C ALA A 158 8.06 -3.00 -11.77
N LEU A 159 6.81 -3.27 -12.16
CA LEU A 159 6.11 -2.50 -13.20
C LEU A 159 5.90 -1.04 -12.77
N ILE A 160 5.55 -0.81 -11.50
CA ILE A 160 5.41 0.55 -10.95
C ILE A 160 6.78 1.26 -10.95
N ALA A 161 7.86 0.56 -10.60
CA ALA A 161 9.22 1.11 -10.66
C ALA A 161 9.67 1.47 -12.08
N LEU A 162 9.18 0.73 -13.09
CA LEU A 162 9.38 1.05 -14.51
C LEU A 162 8.53 2.24 -15.01
N GLY A 163 7.69 2.80 -14.14
CA GLY A 163 6.88 3.99 -14.43
C GLY A 163 5.44 3.71 -14.87
N PHE A 164 4.99 2.47 -14.85
CA PHE A 164 3.58 2.16 -15.14
C PHE A 164 2.66 2.69 -14.05
N PRO A 165 1.54 3.34 -14.40
CA PRO A 165 0.49 3.66 -13.44
C PRO A 165 -0.04 2.39 -12.76
N LEU A 166 -0.44 2.49 -11.49
CA LEU A 166 -0.95 1.35 -10.71
C LEU A 166 -2.04 0.58 -11.46
N LYS A 167 -2.98 1.29 -12.11
CA LYS A 167 -4.04 0.72 -12.94
C LYS A 167 -3.49 -0.16 -14.07
N GLU A 168 -2.55 0.37 -14.85
CA GLU A 168 -1.99 -0.31 -16.01
C GLU A 168 -1.16 -1.52 -15.59
N ALA A 169 -0.33 -1.37 -14.57
CA ALA A 169 0.46 -2.47 -14.00
C ALA A 169 -0.43 -3.62 -13.50
N THR A 170 -1.51 -3.29 -12.80
CA THR A 170 -2.47 -4.30 -12.32
C THR A 170 -3.15 -5.04 -13.47
N VAL A 171 -3.69 -4.30 -14.47
CA VAL A 171 -4.38 -4.90 -15.63
C VAL A 171 -3.42 -5.78 -16.45
N ALA A 172 -2.16 -5.37 -16.59
CA ALA A 172 -1.16 -6.15 -17.32
C ALA A 172 -0.86 -7.49 -16.63
N LEU A 173 -0.86 -7.53 -15.29
CA LEU A 173 -0.62 -8.74 -14.51
C LEU A 173 -1.85 -9.65 -14.37
N GLU A 174 -3.08 -9.13 -14.51
CA GLU A 174 -4.31 -9.94 -14.45
C GLU A 174 -4.36 -11.09 -15.45
N LYS A 175 -3.66 -10.94 -16.58
CA LYS A 175 -3.60 -11.94 -17.66
C LYS A 175 -2.43 -12.91 -17.54
N VAL A 176 -1.61 -12.75 -16.51
CA VAL A 176 -0.39 -13.52 -16.29
C VAL A 176 -0.59 -14.49 -15.12
N ASP A 177 -0.15 -15.74 -15.30
CA ASP A 177 -0.22 -16.74 -14.23
C ASP A 177 0.62 -16.29 -13.03
N PRO A 178 0.02 -16.17 -11.84
CA PRO A 178 0.69 -15.73 -10.62
C PRO A 178 1.76 -16.69 -10.10
N GLU A 179 1.67 -17.96 -10.46
CA GLU A 179 2.62 -18.99 -10.03
C GLU A 179 3.94 -18.95 -10.81
N LEU A 180 4.01 -18.15 -11.89
CA LEU A 180 5.25 -17.97 -12.65
C LEU A 180 6.28 -17.16 -11.86
N PRO A 181 7.59 -17.37 -12.12
CA PRO A 181 8.66 -16.55 -11.58
C PRO A 181 8.44 -15.07 -11.90
N VAL A 182 8.84 -14.19 -10.98
CA VAL A 182 8.65 -12.72 -11.10
C VAL A 182 9.14 -12.18 -12.43
N GLU A 183 10.32 -12.62 -12.89
CA GLU A 183 10.90 -12.19 -14.16
C GLU A 183 10.03 -12.57 -15.38
N GLU A 184 9.44 -13.75 -15.37
CA GLU A 184 8.55 -14.19 -16.46
C GLU A 184 7.22 -13.44 -16.42
N ARG A 185 6.69 -13.19 -15.23
CA ARG A 185 5.47 -12.38 -15.05
C ARG A 185 5.67 -10.97 -15.60
N ILE A 186 6.79 -10.32 -15.29
CA ILE A 186 7.11 -8.99 -15.82
C ILE A 186 7.22 -9.03 -17.36
N LYS A 187 7.97 -10.00 -17.91
CA LYS A 187 8.12 -10.13 -19.38
C LYS A 187 6.79 -10.33 -20.10
N LEU A 188 5.89 -11.12 -19.53
CA LEU A 188 4.56 -11.36 -20.12
C LEU A 188 3.67 -10.13 -19.98
N ALA A 189 3.70 -9.43 -18.85
CA ALA A 189 2.95 -8.21 -18.65
C ALA A 189 3.37 -7.09 -19.63
N LEU A 190 4.66 -6.99 -19.95
CA LEU A 190 5.20 -6.00 -20.90
C LEU A 190 4.91 -6.32 -22.36
N LYS A 191 4.48 -7.55 -22.71
CA LYS A 191 4.14 -7.97 -24.07
C LYS A 191 2.66 -7.80 -24.42
N ASN A 192 1.81 -7.59 -23.39
CA ASN A 192 0.36 -7.43 -23.53
C ASN A 192 -0.03 -5.95 -23.58
#